data_503e0fcb80c07fb695d87e003e2fd0a0
#
_entry.id   503e0fcb80c07fb695d87e003e2fd0a0
#
_cell.length_a   1.000
_cell.length_b   1.000
_cell.length_c   1.000
_cell.angle_alpha   90.00
_cell.angle_beta   90.00
_cell.angle_gamma   90.00
#
_symmetry.space_group_name_H-M   'P 1'
#
loop_
_entity.id
_entity.type
_entity.pdbx_description
1 polymer ?
#
loop_
_entity_poly.entity_id
_entity_poly.type
_entity_poly.pdbx_seq_one_letter_code
_entity_poly.pdbx_strand_id
1 'polypeptide(L)'
;LDARAANITSTKTVASETNVTRKVYGEAGQTIIVTPDGKTTGDGTEESPLDINTAVSYAQPGQTILMKNGVYDKWITINRSVCGTADKPINLVAESISTDGTDGVVLSGAGLTVIGSYWHVYGLYVKDSSGVGIQVSGNYNTIDMCTVNHAANSGIQISRNGGADNYAGIQGKLWPTGNLVKNCASFDNCDAG
;
A
#
# COMPACT_ATOMS: atom_id res chain seq x y z
N LEU A 1 15.06 -27.86 8.56
CA LEU A 1 14.83 -26.72 7.68
C LEU A 1 13.74 -25.89 8.32
N ASP A 2 14.09 -24.67 8.65
CA ASP A 2 13.15 -23.71 9.25
C ASP A 2 11.99 -23.50 8.27
N ALA A 3 10.76 -23.77 8.68
CA ALA A 3 9.55 -23.58 7.88
C ALA A 3 9.41 -22.12 7.36
N ARG A 4 10.05 -21.18 8.03
CA ARG A 4 10.17 -19.79 7.60
C ARG A 4 10.97 -19.61 6.32
N ALA A 5 12.04 -20.35 6.16
CA ALA A 5 12.90 -20.25 4.98
C ALA A 5 12.18 -20.73 3.71
N ALA A 6 11.31 -21.72 3.84
CA ALA A 6 10.57 -22.26 2.71
C ALA A 6 9.53 -21.29 2.13
N ASN A 7 9.00 -20.38 2.96
CA ASN A 7 7.95 -19.45 2.55
C ASN A 7 8.49 -18.07 2.09
N ILE A 8 9.79 -17.87 2.12
CA ILE A 8 10.40 -16.54 1.93
C ILE A 8 10.88 -16.34 0.49
N THR A 9 11.07 -17.40 -0.29
CA THR A 9 11.74 -17.28 -1.59
C THR A 9 10.96 -17.93 -2.70
N SER A 10 10.73 -17.21 -3.78
CA SER A 10 10.31 -17.80 -5.05
C SER A 10 11.29 -17.45 -6.16
N THR A 11 11.41 -18.32 -7.14
CA THR A 11 12.22 -18.09 -8.32
C THR A 11 11.31 -17.73 -9.49
N LYS A 12 11.61 -16.60 -10.12
CA LYS A 12 10.92 -16.17 -11.33
C LYS A 12 11.90 -16.15 -12.49
N THR A 13 11.57 -16.84 -13.57
CA THR A 13 12.30 -16.75 -14.83
C THR A 13 11.89 -15.52 -15.60
N VAL A 14 12.83 -14.70 -16.01
CA VAL A 14 12.63 -13.55 -16.91
C VAL A 14 13.14 -13.88 -18.31
N ALA A 15 12.75 -13.07 -19.30
CA ALA A 15 12.98 -13.31 -20.72
C ALA A 15 14.46 -13.49 -21.15
N SER A 16 15.42 -13.17 -20.30
CA SER A 16 16.84 -13.37 -20.52
C SER A 16 17.38 -14.70 -19.98
N GLU A 17 16.51 -15.64 -19.62
CA GLU A 17 16.87 -16.91 -18.95
C GLU A 17 17.59 -16.75 -17.61
N THR A 18 17.60 -15.56 -17.07
CA THR A 18 18.16 -15.29 -15.75
C THR A 18 17.14 -15.62 -14.69
N ASN A 19 17.44 -16.56 -13.82
CA ASN A 19 16.62 -16.85 -12.64
C ASN A 19 16.84 -15.75 -11.60
N VAL A 20 15.81 -14.97 -11.34
CA VAL A 20 15.82 -13.96 -10.29
C VAL A 20 15.03 -14.50 -9.10
N THR A 21 15.72 -14.71 -8.00
CA THR A 21 15.09 -15.02 -6.72
C THR A 21 14.56 -13.74 -6.10
N ARG A 22 13.24 -13.65 -5.97
CA ARG A 22 12.58 -12.55 -5.26
C ARG A 22 12.18 -13.03 -3.87
N LYS A 23 12.51 -12.21 -2.88
CA LYS A 23 11.98 -12.44 -1.52
C LYS A 23 10.46 -12.29 -1.54
N VAL A 24 9.76 -13.23 -0.93
CA VAL A 24 8.32 -13.21 -0.73
C VAL A 24 8.00 -13.64 0.70
N TYR A 25 6.84 -13.23 1.20
CA TYR A 25 6.33 -13.63 2.50
C TYR A 25 5.01 -14.35 2.31
N GLY A 26 4.85 -15.48 2.96
CA GLY A 26 3.68 -16.33 2.82
C GLY A 26 3.45 -16.78 1.37
N GLU A 27 2.31 -17.38 1.13
CA GLU A 27 1.88 -17.84 -0.18
C GLU A 27 0.90 -16.87 -0.84
N ALA A 28 0.71 -16.99 -2.15
CA ALA A 28 -0.29 -16.19 -2.86
C ALA A 28 -1.69 -16.44 -2.26
N GLY A 29 -2.35 -15.34 -1.89
CA GLY A 29 -3.67 -15.39 -1.24
C GLY A 29 -3.65 -15.46 0.30
N GLN A 30 -2.48 -15.63 0.92
CA GLN A 30 -2.37 -15.57 2.38
C GLN A 30 -2.46 -14.14 2.92
N THR A 31 -2.87 -14.05 4.19
CA THR A 31 -2.82 -12.81 4.96
C THR A 31 -1.43 -12.63 5.57
N ILE A 32 -0.86 -11.45 5.39
CA ILE A 32 0.38 -11.01 6.00
C ILE A 32 0.04 -10.01 7.10
N ILE A 33 0.48 -10.29 8.31
CA ILE A 33 0.22 -9.44 9.49
C ILE A 33 1.30 -8.37 9.59
N VAL A 34 0.86 -7.12 9.77
CA VAL A 34 1.74 -5.99 10.06
C VAL A 34 1.27 -5.25 11.29
N THR A 35 2.25 -4.74 12.06
CA THR A 35 2.00 -3.93 13.26
C THR A 35 2.81 -2.64 13.19
N PRO A 36 2.48 -1.60 13.97
CA PRO A 36 3.32 -0.40 14.06
C PRO A 36 4.78 -0.70 14.41
N ASP A 37 4.99 -1.67 15.30
CA ASP A 37 6.32 -2.11 15.77
C ASP A 37 6.86 -3.32 14.99
N GLY A 38 6.20 -3.69 13.90
CA GLY A 38 6.60 -4.79 13.01
C GLY A 38 8.02 -4.63 12.50
N LYS A 39 8.71 -5.73 12.25
CA LYS A 39 10.13 -5.72 11.90
C LYS A 39 10.36 -6.19 10.47
N THR A 40 11.39 -5.63 9.84
CA THR A 40 11.85 -6.08 8.50
C THR A 40 12.29 -7.55 8.49
N THR A 41 12.61 -8.10 9.67
CA THR A 41 13.01 -9.49 9.87
C THR A 41 11.85 -10.41 10.24
N GLY A 42 10.65 -9.85 10.40
CA GLY A 42 9.44 -10.64 10.63
C GLY A 42 9.11 -11.55 9.44
N ASP A 43 8.18 -12.44 9.63
CA ASP A 43 7.68 -13.34 8.58
C ASP A 43 6.21 -13.07 8.18
N GLY A 44 5.57 -12.11 8.83
CA GLY A 44 4.19 -11.72 8.54
C GLY A 44 3.14 -12.61 9.21
N THR A 45 3.51 -13.32 10.25
CA THR A 45 2.58 -14.04 11.14
C THR A 45 2.18 -13.18 12.34
N GLU A 46 1.20 -13.62 13.12
CA GLU A 46 0.82 -12.95 14.39
C GLU A 46 1.97 -12.94 15.40
N GLU A 47 2.78 -14.01 15.44
CA GLU A 47 3.91 -14.14 16.35
C GLU A 47 5.14 -13.35 15.91
N SER A 48 5.23 -13.04 14.61
CA SER A 48 6.40 -12.38 14.02
C SER A 48 5.95 -11.41 12.90
N PRO A 49 5.23 -10.32 13.27
CA PRO A 49 4.68 -9.40 12.30
C PRO A 49 5.75 -8.62 11.55
N LEU A 50 5.46 -8.29 10.31
CA LEU A 50 6.30 -7.43 9.47
C LEU A 50 6.06 -5.94 9.76
N ASP A 51 7.05 -5.12 9.45
CA ASP A 51 6.80 -3.71 9.22
C ASP A 51 6.03 -3.51 7.90
N ILE A 52 5.24 -2.45 7.85
CA ILE A 52 4.35 -2.17 6.73
C ILE A 52 5.09 -1.98 5.40
N ASN A 53 6.23 -1.29 5.38
CA ASN A 53 6.95 -1.02 4.15
C ASN A 53 7.60 -2.28 3.56
N THR A 54 8.07 -3.18 4.39
CA THR A 54 8.52 -4.50 3.95
C THR A 54 7.35 -5.31 3.38
N ALA A 55 6.21 -5.35 4.07
CA ALA A 55 5.04 -6.09 3.60
C ALA A 55 4.57 -5.61 2.22
N VAL A 56 4.36 -4.29 2.04
CA VAL A 56 3.90 -3.76 0.73
C VAL A 56 4.94 -3.89 -0.37
N SER A 57 6.24 -3.92 -0.04
CA SER A 57 7.30 -4.06 -1.05
C SER A 57 7.41 -5.46 -1.64
N TYR A 58 6.98 -6.48 -0.91
CA TYR A 58 7.10 -7.88 -1.29
C TYR A 58 5.76 -8.59 -1.48
N ALA A 59 4.66 -7.84 -1.46
CA ALA A 59 3.32 -8.40 -1.62
C ALA A 59 3.15 -9.12 -2.97
N GLN A 60 2.34 -10.16 -2.95
CA GLN A 60 2.02 -10.98 -4.12
C GLN A 60 0.54 -10.83 -4.51
N PRO A 61 0.20 -11.01 -5.79
CA PRO A 61 -1.19 -10.97 -6.23
C PRO A 61 -2.10 -11.89 -5.40
N GLY A 62 -3.21 -11.33 -4.94
CA GLY A 62 -4.21 -12.03 -4.11
C GLY A 62 -3.94 -12.01 -2.61
N GLN A 63 -2.78 -11.54 -2.15
CA GLN A 63 -2.51 -11.41 -0.73
C GLN A 63 -3.29 -10.26 -0.08
N THR A 64 -3.55 -10.44 1.21
CA THR A 64 -4.06 -9.40 2.10
C THR A 64 -2.98 -9.02 3.10
N ILE A 65 -2.63 -7.75 3.15
CA ILE A 65 -1.80 -7.17 4.20
C ILE A 65 -2.76 -6.61 5.24
N LEU A 66 -2.85 -7.27 6.39
CA LEU A 66 -3.70 -6.86 7.51
C LEU A 66 -2.89 -5.99 8.46
N MET A 67 -3.26 -4.73 8.51
CA MET A 67 -2.70 -3.77 9.46
C MET A 67 -3.41 -3.91 10.80
N LYS A 68 -2.67 -4.29 11.82
CA LYS A 68 -3.18 -4.34 13.21
C LYS A 68 -3.38 -2.93 13.74
N ASN A 69 -4.31 -2.78 14.67
CA ASN A 69 -4.62 -1.51 15.28
C ASN A 69 -3.38 -0.82 15.88
N GLY A 70 -3.33 0.48 15.74
CA GLY A 70 -2.26 1.33 16.27
C GLY A 70 -1.89 2.47 15.32
N VAL A 71 -0.90 3.24 15.72
CA VAL A 71 -0.43 4.42 14.99
C VAL A 71 0.81 4.07 14.18
N TYR A 72 0.72 4.30 12.88
CA TYR A 72 1.81 4.14 11.93
C TYR A 72 2.34 5.54 11.56
N ASP A 73 3.61 5.79 11.80
CA ASP A 73 4.26 7.10 11.65
C ASP A 73 5.16 7.19 10.42
N LYS A 74 5.24 6.13 9.62
CA LYS A 74 6.10 6.07 8.43
C LYS A 74 5.27 6.17 7.16
N TRP A 75 5.80 6.94 6.21
CA TRP A 75 5.22 6.99 4.86
C TRP A 75 5.18 5.61 4.23
N ILE A 76 4.03 5.24 3.68
CA ILE A 76 3.84 3.96 3.00
C ILE A 76 3.94 4.20 1.49
N THR A 77 4.84 3.49 0.83
CA THR A 77 4.97 3.57 -0.63
C THR A 77 4.83 2.20 -1.27
N ILE A 78 3.78 2.05 -2.05
CA ILE A 78 3.52 0.87 -2.87
C ILE A 78 4.15 1.11 -4.25
N ASN A 79 5.26 0.45 -4.51
CA ASN A 79 6.04 0.64 -5.72
C ASN A 79 5.36 0.11 -6.98
N ARG A 80 5.71 0.69 -8.14
CA ARG A 80 5.18 0.33 -9.46
C ARG A 80 5.35 -1.16 -9.81
N SER A 81 6.39 -1.80 -9.31
CA SER A 81 6.67 -3.21 -9.57
C SER A 81 5.81 -4.17 -8.77
N VAL A 82 5.05 -3.67 -7.78
CA VAL A 82 4.21 -4.49 -6.90
C VAL A 82 2.75 -4.27 -7.29
N CYS A 83 2.24 -5.19 -8.11
CA CYS A 83 0.90 -5.10 -8.64
C CYS A 83 0.13 -6.39 -8.39
N GLY A 84 -1.16 -6.25 -8.12
CA GLY A 84 -2.12 -7.33 -8.25
C GLY A 84 -2.49 -7.59 -9.72
N THR A 85 -3.57 -8.30 -9.91
CA THR A 85 -4.24 -8.49 -11.20
C THR A 85 -5.73 -8.25 -11.02
N ALA A 86 -6.48 -8.16 -12.12
CA ALA A 86 -7.94 -7.99 -12.04
C ALA A 86 -8.62 -9.10 -11.23
N ASP A 87 -8.15 -10.35 -11.36
CA ASP A 87 -8.71 -11.50 -10.66
C ASP A 87 -8.10 -11.72 -9.27
N LYS A 88 -6.92 -11.13 -9.01
CA LYS A 88 -6.16 -11.28 -7.77
C LYS A 88 -5.60 -9.93 -7.33
N PRO A 89 -6.43 -8.98 -6.91
CA PRO A 89 -5.95 -7.72 -6.35
C PRO A 89 -5.13 -7.99 -5.08
N ILE A 90 -4.25 -7.07 -4.74
CA ILE A 90 -3.58 -7.07 -3.45
C ILE A 90 -4.37 -6.16 -2.52
N ASN A 91 -4.63 -6.62 -1.30
CA ASN A 91 -5.44 -5.88 -0.35
C ASN A 91 -4.56 -5.32 0.78
N LEU A 92 -4.71 -4.04 1.08
CA LEU A 92 -4.18 -3.38 2.27
C LEU A 92 -5.36 -3.01 3.16
N VAL A 93 -5.51 -3.71 4.27
CA VAL A 93 -6.75 -3.67 5.06
C VAL A 93 -6.45 -3.31 6.50
N ALA A 94 -7.21 -2.37 7.04
CA ALA A 94 -7.20 -2.07 8.46
C ALA A 94 -7.94 -3.16 9.25
N GLU A 95 -7.39 -3.58 10.39
CA GLU A 95 -8.05 -4.49 11.32
C GLU A 95 -9.36 -3.87 11.85
N SER A 96 -9.30 -2.60 12.22
CA SER A 96 -10.46 -1.81 12.61
C SER A 96 -10.40 -0.42 11.97
N ILE A 97 -11.55 0.07 11.52
CA ILE A 97 -11.69 1.42 10.98
C ILE A 97 -11.81 2.41 12.13
N SER A 98 -10.95 3.42 12.13
CA SER A 98 -11.09 4.56 13.04
C SER A 98 -12.16 5.51 12.55
N THR A 99 -12.91 6.11 13.46
CA THR A 99 -13.89 7.14 13.14
C THR A 99 -13.40 8.57 13.44
N ASP A 100 -12.44 8.70 14.34
CA ASP A 100 -11.93 10.00 14.83
C ASP A 100 -10.39 10.10 14.84
N GLY A 101 -9.69 9.04 14.46
CA GLY A 101 -8.23 8.98 14.44
C GLY A 101 -7.59 8.75 15.81
N THR A 102 -8.34 8.22 16.79
CA THR A 102 -7.82 7.91 18.14
C THR A 102 -7.67 6.43 18.40
N ASP A 103 -8.37 5.59 17.63
CA ASP A 103 -8.35 4.13 17.71
C ASP A 103 -8.17 3.51 16.31
N GLY A 104 -8.27 2.18 16.21
CA GLY A 104 -8.16 1.48 14.93
C GLY A 104 -6.78 1.63 14.27
N VAL A 105 -6.75 1.65 12.95
CA VAL A 105 -5.52 1.82 12.17
C VAL A 105 -5.38 3.26 11.72
N VAL A 106 -4.37 3.94 12.24
CA VAL A 106 -4.12 5.36 11.97
C VAL A 106 -2.73 5.57 11.39
N LEU A 107 -2.64 6.22 10.22
CA LEU A 107 -1.42 6.86 9.75
C LEU A 107 -1.37 8.28 10.30
N SER A 108 -0.32 8.65 11.03
CA SER A 108 -0.17 9.98 11.62
C SER A 108 1.16 10.62 11.25
N GLY A 109 1.13 11.85 10.74
CA GLY A 109 2.32 12.56 10.24
C GLY A 109 2.84 12.05 8.90
N ALA A 110 2.25 11.00 8.37
CA ALA A 110 2.66 10.31 7.16
C ALA A 110 1.46 10.06 6.24
N GLY A 111 1.73 9.72 5.00
CA GLY A 111 0.70 9.40 4.00
C GLY A 111 0.95 8.08 3.30
N LEU A 112 0.08 7.77 2.35
CA LEU A 112 0.15 6.58 1.50
C LEU A 112 0.31 6.99 0.05
N THR A 113 1.30 6.43 -0.63
CA THR A 113 1.48 6.57 -2.09
C THR A 113 1.32 5.21 -2.77
N VAL A 114 0.33 5.11 -3.66
CA VAL A 114 0.03 3.89 -4.42
C VAL A 114 0.44 4.08 -5.88
N ILE A 115 1.62 3.56 -6.24
CA ILE A 115 2.13 3.58 -7.62
C ILE A 115 1.85 2.25 -8.32
N GLY A 116 1.73 1.17 -7.56
CA GLY A 116 1.31 -0.14 -8.04
C GLY A 116 -0.12 -0.14 -8.55
N SER A 117 -0.51 -1.18 -9.27
CA SER A 117 -1.85 -1.32 -9.84
C SER A 117 -2.58 -2.51 -9.23
N TYR A 118 -3.91 -2.47 -9.30
CA TYR A 118 -4.78 -3.52 -8.74
C TYR A 118 -4.59 -3.71 -7.23
N TRP A 119 -4.57 -2.59 -6.50
CA TRP A 119 -4.61 -2.58 -5.05
C TRP A 119 -6.00 -2.19 -4.55
N HIS A 120 -6.43 -2.82 -3.48
CA HIS A 120 -7.59 -2.42 -2.71
C HIS A 120 -7.12 -1.98 -1.31
N VAL A 121 -7.23 -0.70 -1.05
CA VAL A 121 -6.90 -0.07 0.24
C VAL A 121 -8.20 0.16 0.99
N TYR A 122 -8.30 -0.39 2.19
CA TYR A 122 -9.55 -0.38 2.96
C TYR A 122 -9.35 0.06 4.41
N GLY A 123 -10.14 1.04 4.83
CA GLY A 123 -10.36 1.35 6.23
C GLY A 123 -9.28 2.17 6.92
N LEU A 124 -8.36 2.80 6.20
CA LEU A 124 -7.29 3.61 6.79
C LEU A 124 -7.80 4.98 7.23
N TYR A 125 -7.37 5.41 8.41
CA TYR A 125 -7.47 6.79 8.86
C TYR A 125 -6.10 7.47 8.72
N VAL A 126 -6.00 8.49 7.87
CA VAL A 126 -4.76 9.24 7.63
C VAL A 126 -4.93 10.64 8.17
N LYS A 127 -4.06 11.07 9.08
CA LYS A 127 -4.09 12.42 9.64
C LYS A 127 -2.72 13.06 9.69
N ASP A 128 -2.73 14.40 9.66
CA ASP A 128 -1.53 15.23 9.84
C ASP A 128 -0.42 14.87 8.85
N SER A 129 -0.79 14.39 7.65
CA SER A 129 0.20 14.03 6.63
C SER A 129 1.02 15.26 6.22
N SER A 130 2.35 15.12 6.17
CA SER A 130 3.25 16.19 5.73
C SER A 130 3.19 16.49 4.22
N GLY A 131 2.34 15.81 3.48
CA GLY A 131 2.09 16.00 2.05
C GLY A 131 0.66 15.61 1.69
N VAL A 132 0.47 14.91 0.56
CA VAL A 132 -0.83 14.32 0.21
C VAL A 132 -1.15 13.18 1.18
N GLY A 133 -2.38 13.10 1.66
CA GLY A 133 -2.79 12.04 2.57
C GLY A 133 -2.74 10.66 1.90
N ILE A 134 -3.53 10.47 0.84
CA ILE A 134 -3.49 9.25 0.00
C ILE A 134 -3.30 9.68 -1.47
N GLN A 135 -2.17 9.34 -2.05
CA GLN A 135 -1.87 9.59 -3.45
C GLN A 135 -1.96 8.30 -4.26
N VAL A 136 -2.73 8.31 -5.35
CA VAL A 136 -2.86 7.18 -6.27
C VAL A 136 -2.31 7.57 -7.62
N SER A 137 -1.27 6.87 -8.06
CA SER A 137 -0.60 7.07 -9.35
C SER A 137 -0.55 5.82 -10.22
N GLY A 138 -1.01 4.68 -9.69
CA GLY A 138 -1.20 3.43 -10.43
C GLY A 138 -2.60 3.33 -11.04
N ASN A 139 -2.89 2.18 -11.64
CA ASN A 139 -4.15 1.94 -12.33
C ASN A 139 -5.01 0.90 -11.61
N TYR A 140 -6.31 0.98 -11.80
CA TYR A 140 -7.27 -0.02 -11.31
C TYR A 140 -7.16 -0.27 -9.79
N ASN A 141 -6.87 0.78 -9.03
CA ASN A 141 -6.84 0.72 -7.58
C ASN A 141 -8.20 1.13 -7.00
N THR A 142 -8.56 0.58 -5.87
CA THR A 142 -9.74 0.97 -5.10
C THR A 142 -9.30 1.52 -3.75
N ILE A 143 -9.74 2.71 -3.41
CA ILE A 143 -9.61 3.33 -2.08
C ILE A 143 -11.01 3.33 -1.47
N ASP A 144 -11.20 2.62 -0.38
CA ASP A 144 -12.50 2.33 0.18
C ASP A 144 -12.52 2.54 1.70
N MET A 145 -13.57 3.17 2.21
CA MET A 145 -13.78 3.39 3.65
C MET A 145 -12.59 4.09 4.34
N CYS A 146 -11.83 4.90 3.60
CA CYS A 146 -10.70 5.64 4.15
C CYS A 146 -11.12 7.05 4.56
N THR A 147 -10.51 7.54 5.63
CA THR A 147 -10.66 8.92 6.10
C THR A 147 -9.32 9.64 6.02
N VAL A 148 -9.33 10.87 5.50
CA VAL A 148 -8.12 11.72 5.47
C VAL A 148 -8.45 13.10 5.99
N ASN A 149 -7.68 13.57 6.97
CA ASN A 149 -7.80 14.94 7.46
C ASN A 149 -6.45 15.58 7.82
N HIS A 150 -6.41 16.90 7.83
CA HIS A 150 -5.23 17.72 8.14
C HIS A 150 -3.99 17.33 7.31
N ALA A 151 -4.16 16.92 6.06
CA ALA A 151 -3.01 16.76 5.16
C ALA A 151 -2.46 18.14 4.75
N ALA A 152 -1.14 18.26 4.70
CA ALA A 152 -0.47 19.50 4.28
C ALA A 152 -0.64 19.82 2.79
N ASN A 153 -1.29 18.97 2.05
CA ASN A 153 -1.70 19.11 0.65
C ASN A 153 -3.10 18.52 0.50
N SER A 154 -3.44 17.97 -0.66
CA SER A 154 -4.71 17.29 -0.90
C SER A 154 -4.92 16.10 0.02
N GLY A 155 -6.15 15.84 0.43
CA GLY A 155 -6.49 14.67 1.23
C GLY A 155 -6.32 13.38 0.41
N ILE A 156 -7.14 13.19 -0.62
CA ILE A 156 -7.03 12.05 -1.55
C ILE A 156 -6.78 12.60 -2.96
N GLN A 157 -5.70 12.18 -3.60
CA GLN A 157 -5.31 12.67 -4.90
C GLN A 157 -5.05 11.52 -5.88
N ILE A 158 -5.72 11.56 -7.04
CA ILE A 158 -5.39 10.71 -8.19
C ILE A 158 -4.60 11.56 -9.18
N SER A 159 -3.31 11.31 -9.28
CA SER A 159 -2.43 12.09 -10.15
C SER A 159 -1.26 11.26 -10.64
N ARG A 160 -0.60 11.76 -11.68
CA ARG A 160 0.69 11.17 -12.09
C ARG A 160 1.69 11.34 -10.96
N ASN A 161 2.47 10.31 -10.68
CA ASN A 161 3.57 10.41 -9.74
C ASN A 161 4.52 11.54 -10.20
N GLY A 162 4.90 12.43 -9.29
CA GLY A 162 5.63 13.68 -9.54
C GLY A 162 6.94 13.58 -10.32
N GLY A 163 7.38 12.38 -10.63
CA GLY A 163 8.38 12.10 -11.66
C GLY A 163 7.84 12.23 -13.08
N ALA A 164 6.83 13.06 -13.32
CA ALA A 164 6.24 13.29 -14.65
C ALA A 164 7.27 13.61 -15.72
N ASP A 165 8.36 14.26 -15.35
CA ASP A 165 9.43 14.61 -16.25
C ASP A 165 10.26 13.40 -16.70
N ASN A 166 10.24 12.31 -15.93
CA ASN A 166 10.90 11.06 -16.29
C ASN A 166 10.17 10.30 -17.41
N TYR A 167 8.96 10.73 -17.77
CA TYR A 167 8.19 10.20 -18.91
C TYR A 167 8.29 11.06 -20.17
N ALA A 168 9.19 12.03 -20.21
CA ALA A 168 9.34 12.94 -21.34
C ALA A 168 9.63 12.23 -22.68
N GLY A 169 10.03 10.98 -22.67
CA GLY A 169 10.22 10.15 -23.86
C GLY A 169 9.02 9.28 -24.23
N ILE A 170 7.99 9.21 -23.41
CA ILE A 170 6.81 8.42 -23.72
C ILE A 170 5.75 9.32 -24.35
N GLN A 171 5.52 9.13 -25.63
CA GLN A 171 4.40 9.76 -26.34
C GLN A 171 3.08 9.30 -25.70
N GLY A 172 2.32 10.26 -25.18
CA GLY A 172 1.08 9.98 -24.48
C GLY A 172 1.32 9.87 -22.96
N LYS A 173 1.11 10.98 -22.28
CA LYS A 173 1.16 11.05 -20.81
C LYS A 173 0.03 10.19 -20.24
N LEU A 174 0.36 8.97 -19.83
CA LEU A 174 -0.62 8.05 -19.27
C LEU A 174 -1.02 8.54 -17.87
N TRP A 175 -2.24 9.04 -17.79
CA TRP A 175 -2.89 9.33 -16.52
C TRP A 175 -3.28 8.02 -15.83
N PRO A 176 -3.30 7.97 -14.50
CA PRO A 176 -3.88 6.85 -13.77
C PRO A 176 -5.31 6.61 -14.22
N THR A 177 -5.64 5.38 -14.54
CA THR A 177 -6.96 5.02 -15.07
C THR A 177 -7.62 3.89 -14.29
N GLY A 178 -8.95 3.82 -14.32
CA GLY A 178 -9.72 2.75 -13.70
C GLY A 178 -9.68 2.75 -12.16
N ASN A 179 -9.22 3.83 -11.54
CA ASN A 179 -9.21 3.95 -10.08
C ASN A 179 -10.59 4.33 -9.56
N LEU A 180 -10.95 3.77 -8.41
CA LEU A 180 -12.21 4.02 -7.71
C LEU A 180 -11.93 4.52 -6.29
N VAL A 181 -12.50 5.66 -5.94
CA VAL A 181 -12.57 6.15 -4.56
C VAL A 181 -14.03 6.10 -4.14
N LYS A 182 -14.32 5.37 -3.07
CA LYS A 182 -15.68 5.21 -2.57
C LYS A 182 -15.74 5.16 -1.05
N ASN A 183 -16.86 5.60 -0.49
CA ASN A 183 -17.13 5.56 0.95
C ASN A 183 -16.04 6.27 1.79
N CYS A 184 -15.31 7.21 1.21
CA CYS A 184 -14.21 7.92 1.85
C CYS A 184 -14.68 9.28 2.38
N ALA A 185 -14.00 9.74 3.42
CA ALA A 185 -14.11 11.11 3.92
C ALA A 185 -12.78 11.85 3.74
N SER A 186 -12.83 13.10 3.29
CA SER A 186 -11.66 13.95 3.15
C SER A 186 -12.03 15.37 3.57
N PHE A 187 -11.42 15.88 4.62
CA PHE A 187 -11.78 17.18 5.21
C PHE A 187 -10.62 17.84 5.91
N ASP A 188 -10.71 19.16 6.08
CA ASP A 188 -9.71 19.98 6.78
C ASP A 188 -8.28 19.83 6.23
N ASN A 189 -8.12 19.59 4.93
CA ASN A 189 -6.82 19.52 4.28
C ASN A 189 -6.42 20.90 3.74
N CYS A 190 -5.11 21.16 3.57
CA CYS A 190 -4.62 22.45 3.11
C CYS A 190 -4.99 22.78 1.66
N ASP A 191 -5.19 21.78 0.83
CA ASP A 191 -5.61 21.92 -0.56
C ASP A 191 -6.96 21.21 -0.75
N ALA A 192 -7.31 20.75 -1.93
CA ALA A 192 -8.58 20.09 -2.17
C ALA A 192 -8.79 18.85 -1.29
N GLY A 193 -9.99 18.72 -0.77
CA GLY A 193 -10.46 17.57 -0.01
C GLY A 193 -10.70 16.34 -0.89
#